data_17f9491e9018c039945fd527ada19cb8
#
_entry.id   17f9491e9018c039945fd527ada19cb8
#
_cell.length_a   1.000
_cell.length_b   1.000
_cell.length_c   1.000
_cell.angle_alpha   90.00
_cell.angle_beta   90.00
_cell.angle_gamma   90.00
#
_symmetry.space_group_name_H-M   'P 1'
#
loop_
_entity.id
_entity.type
_entity.pdbx_description
1 polymer ?
#
loop_
_entity_poly.entity_id
_entity_poly.type
_entity_poly.pdbx_seq_one_letter_code
_entity_poly.pdbx_strand_id
1 'polypeptide(L)'
;AKGMPPAPILLTLVLFVGVMGFDGVNALAYDLHKNAPAIPYLYEPRLQLRLATGLFTGLAFAGILTPIVNYALWRVNDERPIIATWRQLGGALLVAFALYLINESRCGLLLYPISIISAASVVILIALINMVFLLSLFRKEGLAVTLFDALNPFAAGVFCALIELGLLSAMRYAVLGTTILP
;
A
#
# COMPACT_ATOMS: atom_id res chain seq x y z
N ALA A 1 9.15 -14.85 -7.96
CA ALA A 1 8.74 -15.63 -6.78
C ALA A 1 7.21 -15.63 -6.68
N LYS A 2 6.62 -16.82 -6.60
CA LYS A 2 5.17 -17.06 -6.54
C LYS A 2 4.75 -17.55 -5.14
N GLY A 3 5.74 -17.96 -4.35
CA GLY A 3 5.51 -18.50 -3.02
C GLY A 3 5.08 -17.43 -2.03
N MET A 4 4.01 -17.71 -1.30
CA MET A 4 3.61 -16.88 -0.15
C MET A 4 4.65 -17.00 0.97
N PRO A 5 4.85 -15.94 1.77
CA PRO A 5 5.66 -16.06 2.98
C PRO A 5 5.19 -17.17 3.89
N PRO A 6 6.08 -17.80 4.68
CA PRO A 6 5.68 -18.79 5.69
C PRO A 6 4.62 -18.24 6.64
N ALA A 7 3.71 -19.10 7.11
CA ALA A 7 2.56 -18.70 7.92
C ALA A 7 2.87 -17.73 9.08
N PRO A 8 3.94 -17.89 9.89
CA PRO A 8 4.22 -16.95 10.96
C PRO A 8 4.63 -15.56 10.45
N ILE A 9 5.35 -15.49 9.33
CA ILE A 9 5.72 -14.22 8.70
C ILE A 9 4.49 -13.58 8.06
N LEU A 10 3.66 -14.36 7.37
CA LEU A 10 2.41 -13.88 6.79
C LEU A 10 1.47 -13.30 7.87
N LEU A 11 1.33 -13.99 9.01
CA LEU A 11 0.53 -13.49 10.14
C LEU A 11 1.07 -12.15 10.65
N THR A 12 2.39 -11.99 10.75
CA THR A 12 3.01 -10.71 11.15
C THR A 12 2.72 -9.60 10.15
N LEU A 13 2.77 -9.90 8.83
CA LEU A 13 2.44 -8.93 7.80
C LEU A 13 0.95 -8.52 7.86
N VAL A 14 0.05 -9.48 8.07
CA VAL A 14 -1.39 -9.21 8.26
C VAL A 14 -1.62 -8.37 9.52
N LEU A 15 -0.89 -8.62 10.60
CA LEU A 15 -0.96 -7.82 11.81
C LEU A 15 -0.55 -6.36 11.55
N PHE A 16 0.48 -6.10 10.73
CA PHE A 16 0.86 -4.74 10.34
C PHE A 16 -0.27 -3.99 9.64
N VAL A 17 -0.99 -4.67 8.73
CA VAL A 17 -2.18 -4.10 8.08
C VAL A 17 -3.28 -3.83 9.10
N GLY A 18 -3.51 -4.75 10.05
CA GLY A 18 -4.48 -4.59 11.12
C GLY A 18 -4.19 -3.39 12.02
N VAL A 19 -2.93 -3.20 12.40
CA VAL A 19 -2.50 -2.04 13.22
C VAL A 19 -2.74 -0.72 12.49
N MET A 20 -2.45 -0.64 11.19
CA MET A 20 -2.76 0.55 10.40
C MET A 20 -4.27 0.77 10.27
N GLY A 21 -5.05 -0.30 10.06
CA GLY A 21 -6.51 -0.22 10.00
C GLY A 21 -7.09 0.33 11.30
N PHE A 22 -6.58 -0.13 12.44
CA PHE A 22 -6.96 0.36 13.75
C PHE A 22 -6.61 1.84 13.95
N ASP A 23 -5.38 2.26 13.58
CA ASP A 23 -4.96 3.66 13.62
C ASP A 23 -5.84 4.55 12.72
N GLY A 24 -6.20 4.06 11.53
CA GLY A 24 -7.10 4.74 10.60
C GLY A 24 -8.51 4.94 11.16
N VAL A 25 -9.08 3.90 11.77
CA VAL A 25 -10.41 3.97 12.42
C VAL A 25 -10.38 4.93 13.60
N ASN A 26 -9.34 4.87 14.43
CA ASN A 26 -9.18 5.81 15.54
C ASN A 26 -9.06 7.26 15.07
N ALA A 27 -8.33 7.49 13.97
CA ALA A 27 -8.21 8.83 13.40
C ALA A 27 -9.53 9.36 12.83
N LEU A 28 -10.32 8.49 12.18
CA LEU A 28 -11.67 8.85 11.73
C LEU A 28 -12.57 9.17 12.92
N ALA A 29 -12.53 8.35 14.00
CA ALA A 29 -13.29 8.58 15.22
C ALA A 29 -12.92 9.93 15.86
N TYR A 30 -11.63 10.28 15.91
CA TYR A 30 -11.16 11.58 16.37
C TYR A 30 -11.69 12.74 15.55
N ASP A 31 -11.68 12.65 14.21
CA ASP A 31 -12.21 13.71 13.34
C ASP A 31 -13.73 13.84 13.45
N LEU A 32 -14.44 12.74 13.61
CA LEU A 32 -15.89 12.74 13.87
C LEU A 32 -16.22 13.31 15.25
N HIS A 33 -15.41 13.04 16.25
CA HIS A 33 -15.59 13.59 17.62
C HIS A 33 -15.61 15.12 17.63
N LYS A 34 -14.86 15.78 16.76
CA LYS A 34 -14.87 17.27 16.63
C LYS A 34 -16.26 17.81 16.32
N ASN A 35 -17.05 17.07 15.52
CA ASN A 35 -18.41 17.46 15.11
C ASN A 35 -19.50 16.79 15.96
N ALA A 36 -19.19 15.63 16.58
CA ALA A 36 -20.10 14.83 17.38
C ALA A 36 -19.36 14.32 18.64
N PRO A 37 -19.34 15.07 19.75
CA PRO A 37 -18.58 14.73 20.98
C PRO A 37 -18.96 13.40 21.63
N ALA A 38 -20.08 12.79 21.24
CA ALA A 38 -20.52 11.48 21.72
C ALA A 38 -19.68 10.32 21.15
N ILE A 39 -18.91 10.54 20.09
CA ILE A 39 -18.08 9.50 19.46
C ILE A 39 -16.76 9.36 20.24
N PRO A 40 -16.47 8.19 20.86
CA PRO A 40 -15.24 8.00 21.60
C PRO A 40 -14.06 7.78 20.63
N TYR A 41 -12.90 8.29 20.98
CA TYR A 41 -11.62 7.97 20.36
C TYR A 41 -10.61 7.54 21.44
N LEU A 42 -9.56 6.81 21.06
CA LEU A 42 -8.59 6.26 22.01
C LEU A 42 -7.38 7.19 22.24
N TYR A 43 -6.89 7.81 21.18
CA TYR A 43 -5.76 8.73 21.23
C TYR A 43 -5.82 9.76 20.10
N GLU A 44 -5.14 10.89 20.30
CA GLU A 44 -4.99 11.90 19.27
C GLU A 44 -4.07 11.39 18.14
N PRO A 45 -4.51 11.47 16.87
CA PRO A 45 -3.70 11.02 15.74
C PRO A 45 -2.38 11.80 15.66
N ARG A 46 -1.27 11.05 15.61
CA ARG A 46 0.08 11.63 15.49
C ARG A 46 0.65 11.26 14.12
N LEU A 47 1.24 12.26 13.44
CA LEU A 47 1.84 12.06 12.11
C LEU A 47 2.93 10.99 12.12
N GLN A 48 3.76 10.96 13.18
CA GLN A 48 4.83 9.99 13.37
C GLN A 48 4.32 8.55 13.47
N LEU A 49 3.20 8.35 14.20
CA LEU A 49 2.59 7.03 14.33
C LEU A 49 2.04 6.56 12.96
N ARG A 50 1.35 7.45 12.24
CA ARG A 50 0.85 7.16 10.88
C ARG A 50 1.97 6.82 9.89
N LEU A 51 3.11 7.51 9.99
CA LEU A 51 4.27 7.21 9.16
C LEU A 51 4.81 5.82 9.47
N ALA A 52 4.96 5.48 10.75
CA ALA A 52 5.45 4.16 11.16
C ALA A 52 4.49 3.04 10.74
N THR A 53 3.20 3.16 11.03
CA THR A 53 2.18 2.18 10.65
C THR A 53 2.06 2.05 9.13
N GLY A 54 2.18 3.16 8.39
CA GLY A 54 2.19 3.19 6.94
C GLY A 54 3.39 2.45 6.33
N LEU A 55 4.60 2.62 6.88
CA LEU A 55 5.79 1.89 6.44
C LEU A 55 5.66 0.38 6.66
N PHE A 56 5.16 -0.04 7.83
CA PHE A 56 4.91 -1.46 8.11
C PHE A 56 3.86 -2.06 7.18
N THR A 57 2.80 -1.31 6.90
CA THR A 57 1.76 -1.72 5.96
C THR A 57 2.26 -1.77 4.53
N GLY A 58 3.07 -0.81 4.11
CA GLY A 58 3.74 -0.85 2.80
C GLY A 58 4.60 -2.10 2.62
N LEU A 59 5.36 -2.48 3.67
CA LEU A 59 6.12 -3.73 3.68
C LEU A 59 5.21 -4.96 3.61
N ALA A 60 4.08 -4.94 4.32
CA ALA A 60 3.10 -6.03 4.28
C ALA A 60 2.48 -6.17 2.88
N PHE A 61 2.08 -5.08 2.25
CA PHE A 61 1.58 -5.11 0.87
C PHE A 61 2.64 -5.60 -0.11
N ALA A 62 3.89 -5.17 0.00
CA ALA A 62 4.96 -5.69 -0.83
C ALA A 62 5.13 -7.21 -0.67
N GLY A 63 5.11 -7.73 0.56
CA GLY A 63 5.25 -9.15 0.85
C GLY A 63 4.07 -10.02 0.41
N ILE A 64 2.85 -9.48 0.45
CA ILE A 64 1.62 -10.23 0.13
C ILE A 64 1.22 -10.03 -1.33
N LEU A 65 1.25 -8.80 -1.84
CA LEU A 65 0.76 -8.49 -3.19
C LEU A 65 1.71 -9.00 -4.28
N THR A 66 3.03 -8.97 -4.06
CA THR A 66 3.97 -9.39 -5.10
C THR A 66 3.81 -10.87 -5.51
N PRO A 67 3.63 -11.85 -4.61
CA PRO A 67 3.28 -13.22 -5.02
C PRO A 67 1.98 -13.30 -5.82
N ILE A 68 0.96 -12.54 -5.40
CA ILE A 68 -0.35 -12.52 -6.07
C ILE A 68 -0.22 -11.96 -7.49
N VAL A 69 0.48 -10.82 -7.63
CA VAL A 69 0.77 -10.21 -8.93
C VAL A 69 1.54 -11.17 -9.84
N ASN A 70 2.58 -11.79 -9.30
CA ASN A 70 3.37 -12.75 -10.08
C ASN A 70 2.54 -13.97 -10.50
N TYR A 71 1.67 -14.45 -9.64
CA TYR A 71 0.76 -15.54 -9.97
C TYR A 71 -0.22 -15.15 -11.09
N ALA A 72 -0.84 -13.98 -10.97
CA ALA A 72 -1.82 -13.52 -11.93
C ALA A 72 -1.19 -13.15 -13.29
N LEU A 73 0.05 -12.66 -13.31
CA LEU A 73 0.68 -12.12 -14.51
C LEU A 73 1.48 -13.14 -15.29
N TRP A 74 2.40 -13.85 -14.61
CA TRP A 74 3.42 -14.66 -15.29
C TRP A 74 2.99 -16.11 -15.52
N ARG A 75 3.29 -16.62 -16.74
CA ARG A 75 3.06 -18.01 -17.12
C ARG A 75 3.95 -18.98 -16.35
N VAL A 76 5.23 -18.64 -16.19
CA VAL A 76 6.21 -19.43 -15.46
C VAL A 76 6.67 -18.66 -14.24
N ASN A 77 6.55 -19.24 -13.07
CA ASN A 77 6.91 -18.60 -11.82
C ASN A 77 7.80 -19.51 -10.97
N ASP A 78 8.76 -18.88 -10.29
CA ASP A 78 9.53 -19.52 -9.23
C ASP A 78 8.66 -19.60 -7.95
N GLU A 79 8.56 -20.78 -7.35
CA GLU A 79 7.76 -21.01 -6.14
C GLU A 79 8.41 -20.47 -4.85
N ARG A 80 9.63 -19.94 -4.94
CA ARG A 80 10.30 -19.39 -3.77
C ARG A 80 9.55 -18.21 -3.18
N PRO A 81 9.38 -18.15 -1.85
CA PRO A 81 8.76 -16.99 -1.21
C PRO A 81 9.67 -15.76 -1.29
N ILE A 82 9.08 -14.57 -1.39
CA ILE A 82 9.81 -13.29 -1.41
C ILE A 82 10.48 -13.05 -0.05
N ILE A 83 9.74 -13.29 1.02
CA ILE A 83 10.22 -13.23 2.40
C ILE A 83 10.13 -14.65 2.98
N ALA A 84 11.23 -15.38 2.93
CA ALA A 84 11.30 -16.76 3.40
C ALA A 84 11.71 -16.88 4.87
N THR A 85 12.47 -15.91 5.38
CA THR A 85 13.10 -15.98 6.69
C THR A 85 12.89 -14.70 7.51
N TRP A 86 12.94 -14.85 8.84
CA TRP A 86 12.92 -13.71 9.77
C TRP A 86 14.08 -12.73 9.56
N ARG A 87 15.22 -13.21 9.06
CA ARG A 87 16.36 -12.33 8.72
C ARG A 87 16.02 -11.38 7.56
N GLN A 88 15.30 -11.87 6.56
CA GLN A 88 14.85 -11.03 5.42
C GLN A 88 13.80 -10.01 5.88
N LEU A 89 12.84 -10.43 6.70
CA LEU A 89 11.85 -9.52 7.30
C LEU A 89 12.56 -8.47 8.18
N GLY A 90 13.51 -8.89 9.03
CA GLY A 90 14.29 -7.97 9.85
C GLY A 90 15.11 -6.98 9.03
N GLY A 91 15.73 -7.43 7.93
CA GLY A 91 16.42 -6.53 6.99
C GLY A 91 15.48 -5.50 6.36
N ALA A 92 14.30 -5.92 5.93
CA ALA A 92 13.29 -5.02 5.38
C ALA A 92 12.76 -4.02 6.44
N LEU A 93 12.58 -4.45 7.68
CA LEU A 93 12.22 -3.57 8.80
C LEU A 93 13.31 -2.55 9.12
N LEU A 94 14.60 -2.93 9.02
CA LEU A 94 15.71 -2.00 9.18
C LEU A 94 15.71 -0.92 8.09
N VAL A 95 15.43 -1.29 6.83
CA VAL A 95 15.28 -0.32 5.75
C VAL A 95 14.08 0.61 6.01
N ALA A 96 12.95 0.07 6.43
CA ALA A 96 11.77 0.87 6.78
C ALA A 96 12.08 1.84 7.93
N PHE A 97 12.82 1.40 8.95
CA PHE A 97 13.26 2.24 10.05
C PHE A 97 14.23 3.34 9.60
N ALA A 98 15.17 3.03 8.70
CA ALA A 98 16.06 4.04 8.13
C ALA A 98 15.27 5.11 7.35
N LEU A 99 14.28 4.71 6.55
CA LEU A 99 13.39 5.64 5.85
C LEU A 99 12.57 6.51 6.83
N TYR A 100 12.11 5.92 7.93
CA TYR A 100 11.45 6.67 9.01
C TYR A 100 12.38 7.75 9.58
N LEU A 101 13.62 7.42 9.92
CA LEU A 101 14.60 8.38 10.45
C LEU A 101 14.93 9.48 9.43
N ILE A 102 15.07 9.14 8.15
CA ILE A 102 15.31 10.11 7.07
C ILE A 102 14.15 11.10 7.00
N ASN A 103 12.91 10.62 7.05
CA ASN A 103 11.75 11.49 7.03
C ASN A 103 11.66 12.39 8.27
N GLU A 104 11.98 11.85 9.45
CA GLU A 104 11.98 12.61 10.71
C GLU A 104 13.11 13.67 10.76
N SER A 105 14.21 13.47 10.03
CA SER A 105 15.32 14.43 9.96
C SER A 105 14.93 15.77 9.35
N ARG A 106 13.74 15.85 8.70
CA ARG A 106 13.19 17.06 8.06
C ARG A 106 14.15 17.75 7.08
N CYS A 107 15.08 16.99 6.51
CA CYS A 107 15.98 17.51 5.50
C CYS A 107 15.20 17.83 4.22
N GLY A 108 14.96 19.12 3.95
CA GLY A 108 14.09 19.56 2.84
C GLY A 108 14.51 19.01 1.48
N LEU A 109 15.81 18.77 1.25
CA LEU A 109 16.34 18.20 0.02
C LEU A 109 15.85 16.75 -0.19
N LEU A 110 15.66 15.97 0.89
CA LEU A 110 15.22 14.57 0.83
C LEU A 110 13.69 14.43 0.87
N LEU A 111 12.99 15.37 1.50
CA LEU A 111 11.54 15.32 1.61
C LEU A 111 10.84 15.39 0.25
N TYR A 112 11.37 16.18 -0.68
CA TYR A 112 10.76 16.33 -2.01
C TYR A 112 10.76 15.01 -2.82
N PRO A 113 11.91 14.34 -3.03
CA PRO A 113 11.90 13.06 -3.72
C PRO A 113 11.14 11.97 -2.96
N ILE A 114 11.15 11.95 -1.62
CA ILE A 114 10.39 10.98 -0.83
C ILE A 114 8.88 11.17 -1.04
N SER A 115 8.38 12.41 -1.06
CA SER A 115 6.94 12.66 -1.29
C SER A 115 6.51 12.26 -2.70
N ILE A 116 7.33 12.48 -3.73
CA ILE A 116 7.05 12.03 -5.09
C ILE A 116 7.01 10.50 -5.17
N ILE A 117 8.01 9.83 -4.58
CA ILE A 117 8.06 8.35 -4.54
C ILE A 117 6.85 7.80 -3.77
N SER A 118 6.48 8.42 -2.66
CA SER A 118 5.31 8.02 -1.88
C SER A 118 4.02 8.16 -2.68
N ALA A 119 3.80 9.28 -3.36
CA ALA A 119 2.63 9.49 -4.20
C ALA A 119 2.58 8.49 -5.37
N ALA A 120 3.72 8.29 -6.06
CA ALA A 120 3.82 7.30 -7.14
C ALA A 120 3.55 5.87 -6.63
N SER A 121 4.03 5.53 -5.44
CA SER A 121 3.83 4.20 -4.83
C SER A 121 2.37 3.89 -4.57
N VAL A 122 1.57 4.88 -4.17
CA VAL A 122 0.12 4.71 -3.98
C VAL A 122 -0.56 4.40 -5.32
N VAL A 123 -0.24 5.15 -6.37
CA VAL A 123 -0.80 4.90 -7.72
C VAL A 123 -0.39 3.51 -8.23
N ILE A 124 0.88 3.13 -8.07
CA ILE A 124 1.39 1.82 -8.48
C ILE A 124 0.70 0.70 -7.69
N LEU A 125 0.52 0.85 -6.38
CA LEU A 125 -0.15 -0.14 -5.55
C LEU A 125 -1.58 -0.40 -6.02
N ILE A 126 -2.37 0.66 -6.22
CA ILE A 126 -3.74 0.57 -6.71
C ILE A 126 -3.76 -0.02 -8.13
N ALA A 127 -2.84 0.41 -8.99
CA ALA A 127 -2.71 -0.11 -10.35
C ALA A 127 -2.42 -1.62 -10.38
N LEU A 128 -1.55 -2.13 -9.49
CA LEU A 128 -1.26 -3.55 -9.37
C LEU A 128 -2.48 -4.35 -8.89
N ILE A 129 -3.23 -3.84 -7.93
CA ILE A 129 -4.47 -4.45 -7.47
C ILE A 129 -5.49 -4.52 -8.61
N ASN A 130 -5.70 -3.40 -9.32
CA ASN A 130 -6.60 -3.34 -10.46
C ASN A 130 -6.16 -4.25 -11.60
N MET A 131 -4.86 -4.32 -11.89
CA MET A 131 -4.31 -5.24 -12.88
C MET A 131 -4.64 -6.69 -12.54
N VAL A 132 -4.42 -7.13 -11.29
CA VAL A 132 -4.75 -8.49 -10.84
C VAL A 132 -6.25 -8.73 -10.98
N PHE A 133 -7.07 -7.78 -10.54
CA PHE A 133 -8.53 -7.87 -10.66
C PHE A 133 -8.99 -8.01 -12.12
N LEU A 134 -8.45 -7.18 -13.03
CA LEU A 134 -8.78 -7.26 -14.45
C LEU A 134 -8.34 -8.57 -15.09
N LEU A 135 -7.12 -9.04 -14.78
CA LEU A 135 -6.63 -10.33 -15.29
C LEU A 135 -7.53 -11.48 -14.83
N SER A 136 -7.95 -11.48 -13.58
CA SER A 136 -8.85 -12.48 -13.02
C SER A 136 -10.25 -12.39 -13.62
N LEU A 137 -10.81 -11.18 -13.72
CA LEU A 137 -12.13 -10.93 -14.29
C LEU A 137 -12.23 -11.40 -15.75
N PHE A 138 -11.20 -11.12 -16.56
CA PHE A 138 -11.17 -11.53 -17.96
C PHE A 138 -10.58 -12.93 -18.19
N ARG A 139 -10.23 -13.66 -17.11
CA ARG A 139 -9.61 -14.99 -17.16
C ARG A 139 -8.35 -15.04 -18.01
N LYS A 140 -7.54 -13.98 -17.95
CA LYS A 140 -6.26 -13.82 -18.67
C LYS A 140 -5.06 -13.98 -17.74
N GLU A 141 -5.19 -14.78 -16.70
CA GLU A 141 -4.11 -15.05 -15.75
C GLU A 141 -3.00 -15.90 -16.38
N GLY A 142 -1.76 -15.63 -15.99
CA GLY A 142 -0.61 -16.45 -16.35
C GLY A 142 -0.28 -16.45 -17.85
N LEU A 143 -0.57 -15.40 -18.58
CA LEU A 143 -0.30 -15.32 -20.02
C LEU A 143 1.01 -14.62 -20.36
N ALA A 144 1.51 -13.75 -19.50
CA ALA A 144 2.72 -12.98 -19.77
C ALA A 144 3.97 -13.87 -19.72
N VAL A 145 4.78 -13.76 -20.76
CA VAL A 145 6.09 -14.43 -20.88
C VAL A 145 7.20 -13.39 -20.82
N THR A 146 6.97 -12.20 -21.38
CA THR A 146 7.91 -11.09 -21.46
C THR A 146 7.40 -9.87 -20.67
N LEU A 147 8.30 -8.94 -20.37
CA LEU A 147 7.92 -7.66 -19.73
C LEU A 147 6.98 -6.84 -20.62
N PHE A 148 7.08 -6.98 -21.95
CA PHE A 148 6.20 -6.29 -22.89
C PHE A 148 4.74 -6.80 -22.78
N ASP A 149 4.55 -8.09 -22.52
CA ASP A 149 3.21 -8.67 -22.30
C ASP A 149 2.57 -8.11 -21.04
N ALA A 150 3.38 -7.75 -20.04
CA ALA A 150 2.94 -7.17 -18.78
C ALA A 150 2.51 -5.69 -18.91
N LEU A 151 3.01 -4.96 -19.91
CA LEU A 151 2.74 -3.53 -20.08
C LEU A 151 1.26 -3.24 -20.31
N ASN A 152 0.57 -4.00 -21.15
CA ASN A 152 -0.84 -3.77 -21.45
C ASN A 152 -1.75 -3.95 -20.22
N PRO A 153 -1.69 -5.07 -19.48
CA PRO A 153 -2.50 -5.21 -18.26
C PRO A 153 -2.10 -4.20 -17.17
N PHE A 154 -0.83 -3.85 -17.06
CA PHE A 154 -0.38 -2.82 -16.13
C PHE A 154 -0.92 -1.44 -16.50
N ALA A 155 -0.85 -1.05 -17.79
CA ALA A 155 -1.42 0.21 -18.26
C ALA A 155 -2.94 0.30 -18.02
N ALA A 156 -3.68 -0.81 -18.22
CA ALA A 156 -5.09 -0.88 -17.88
C ALA A 156 -5.32 -0.70 -16.36
N GLY A 157 -4.49 -1.31 -15.53
CA GLY A 157 -4.51 -1.13 -14.08
C GLY A 157 -4.25 0.32 -13.65
N VAL A 158 -3.27 0.98 -14.27
CA VAL A 158 -2.97 2.41 -14.04
C VAL A 158 -4.17 3.29 -14.45
N PHE A 159 -4.78 3.01 -15.60
CA PHE A 159 -5.95 3.76 -16.06
C PHE A 159 -7.11 3.65 -15.08
N CYS A 160 -7.42 2.45 -14.58
CA CYS A 160 -8.43 2.25 -13.54
C CYS A 160 -8.07 2.99 -12.24
N ALA A 161 -6.81 2.91 -11.80
CA ALA A 161 -6.35 3.61 -10.60
C ALA A 161 -6.52 5.13 -10.69
N LEU A 162 -6.23 5.72 -11.85
CA LEU A 162 -6.42 7.16 -12.08
C LEU A 162 -7.90 7.54 -12.05
N ILE A 163 -8.78 6.72 -12.62
CA ILE A 163 -10.24 6.93 -12.55
C ILE A 163 -10.72 6.86 -11.10
N GLU A 164 -10.32 5.84 -10.35
CA GLU A 164 -10.70 5.67 -8.93
C GLU A 164 -10.26 6.86 -8.07
N LEU A 165 -9.00 7.26 -8.20
CA LEU A 165 -8.47 8.42 -7.47
C LEU A 165 -9.15 9.72 -7.88
N GLY A 166 -9.44 9.89 -9.18
CA GLY A 166 -10.20 11.03 -9.70
C GLY A 166 -11.62 11.08 -9.15
N LEU A 167 -12.32 9.95 -9.13
CA LEU A 167 -13.67 9.85 -8.56
C LEU A 167 -13.68 10.12 -7.06
N LEU A 168 -12.74 9.55 -6.31
CA LEU A 168 -12.60 9.82 -4.88
C LEU A 168 -12.35 11.30 -4.59
N SER A 169 -11.48 11.94 -5.39
CA SER A 169 -11.22 13.37 -5.28
C SER A 169 -12.47 14.22 -5.60
N ALA A 170 -13.20 13.85 -6.65
CA ALA A 170 -14.43 14.54 -7.02
C ALA A 170 -15.54 14.38 -5.97
N MET A 171 -15.72 13.17 -5.44
CA MET A 171 -16.66 12.90 -4.35
C MET A 171 -16.31 13.70 -3.11
N ARG A 172 -15.04 13.74 -2.75
CA ARG A 172 -14.57 14.53 -1.62
C ARG A 172 -14.86 16.01 -1.81
N TYR A 173 -14.56 16.55 -3.00
CA TYR A 173 -14.87 17.94 -3.34
C TYR A 173 -16.37 18.24 -3.22
N ALA A 174 -17.22 17.33 -3.71
CA ALA A 174 -18.67 17.48 -3.63
C ALA A 174 -19.20 17.48 -2.18
N VAL A 175 -18.57 16.73 -1.27
CA VAL A 175 -19.01 16.59 0.13
C VAL A 175 -18.41 17.65 1.04
N LEU A 176 -17.12 17.95 0.86
CA LEU A 176 -16.35 18.81 1.78
C LEU A 176 -16.03 20.20 1.21
N GLY A 177 -16.27 20.45 -0.07
CA GLY A 177 -15.93 21.70 -0.75
C GLY A 177 -14.40 21.93 -0.89
N THR A 178 -13.57 20.95 -0.53
CA THR A 178 -12.12 21.05 -0.60
C THR A 178 -11.50 19.81 -1.23
N THR A 179 -10.48 20.01 -2.08
CA THR A 179 -9.67 18.93 -2.67
C THR A 179 -8.41 18.62 -1.84
N ILE A 180 -8.09 19.47 -0.86
CA ILE A 180 -6.87 19.39 -0.04
C ILE A 180 -7.20 18.64 1.25
N LEU A 181 -6.37 17.67 1.59
CA LEU A 181 -6.37 17.02 2.91
C LEU A 181 -5.98 18.05 3.97
N PRO A 182 -6.68 18.10 5.10
CA PRO A 182 -6.25 18.93 6.22
C PRO A 182 -4.91 18.48 6.77
#